data_e21ac6d8af3268c16b18bc0cb17b08e2
#
_entry.id   e21ac6d8af3268c16b18bc0cb17b08e2
#
_cell.length_a   1.000
_cell.length_b   1.000
_cell.length_c   1.000
_cell.angle_alpha   90.00
_cell.angle_beta   90.00
_cell.angle_gamma   90.00
#
_symmetry.space_group_name_H-M   'P 1'
#
loop_
_entity.id
_entity.type
_entity.pdbx_description
1 polymer ?
#
loop_
_entity_poly.entity_id
_entity_poly.type
_entity_poly.pdbx_seq_one_letter_code
_entity_poly.pdbx_strand_id
1 'polypeptide(L)'
;AAAWVLAGRTIIRPQLKNPLPEGGLRDIQRILIAWVAPLLLAGPLASRDVYSYLMQGAMVRDGFDPYTEGAAVNPGPFLLEVSQDWRNTTTPYGPLHLWIGELVTSLVGDNVTAGVVIYKVLSLLGFIAIAWSIPRIARKLGADPAVALWLGVANPVIILHLIGGMHNESLMVGLVSSGLLAALHQRFHAALILVGTAVAMKATAVIAAPFIVWMMLHHYAPKGSSKWRQLAVFVLSGIAAVAEIIAAVALITWVSGTSWGWLSQVSGNSKVINPLAGPTLATDIIFPAVQIFMPDASYNAILAVLRSIAMACMLIGLVAVWWLCRKDNRDAIMGTAAAYQVAFVFNAVTLPWYYASIFTLMGTFRPPLWLIKFTTGVALFIGVSFSGDGNHQLYNWFWVIGMIVVAWFAIQWIFEGVPKKRQPE
;
A
#
# COMPACT_ATOMS: atom_id res chain seq x y z
N ALA A 1 17.65 6.72 -0.02
CA ALA A 1 17.16 7.80 0.85
C ALA A 1 17.90 9.13 0.59
N ALA A 2 19.23 9.21 0.73
CA ALA A 2 19.98 10.48 0.56
C ALA A 2 19.78 11.13 -0.82
N ALA A 3 19.88 10.36 -1.90
CA ALA A 3 19.64 10.84 -3.27
C ALA A 3 18.21 11.38 -3.46
N TRP A 4 17.22 10.78 -2.81
CA TRP A 4 15.83 11.26 -2.82
C TRP A 4 15.68 12.62 -2.12
N VAL A 5 16.37 12.80 -0.98
CA VAL A 5 16.43 14.08 -0.26
C VAL A 5 17.10 15.15 -1.14
N LEU A 6 18.18 14.80 -1.82
CA LEU A 6 18.87 15.70 -2.76
C LEU A 6 17.95 16.11 -3.92
N ALA A 7 17.24 15.16 -4.54
CA ALA A 7 16.25 15.46 -5.59
C ALA A 7 15.13 16.38 -5.07
N GLY A 8 14.68 16.18 -3.83
CA GLY A 8 13.75 17.07 -3.16
C GLY A 8 14.24 18.51 -3.07
N ARG A 9 15.54 18.69 -2.70
CA ARG A 9 16.18 20.00 -2.60
C ARG A 9 16.40 20.66 -3.96
N THR A 10 16.89 19.91 -4.95
CA THR A 10 17.37 20.47 -6.22
C THR A 10 16.27 20.60 -7.28
N ILE A 11 15.26 19.74 -7.27
CA ILE A 11 14.21 19.70 -8.28
C ILE A 11 12.85 20.13 -7.70
N ILE A 12 12.43 19.54 -6.58
CA ILE A 12 11.08 19.76 -6.05
C ILE A 12 10.94 21.08 -5.31
N ARG A 13 11.93 21.51 -4.55
CA ARG A 13 11.90 22.80 -3.86
C ARG A 13 11.74 23.99 -4.81
N PRO A 14 12.51 24.11 -5.93
CA PRO A 14 12.27 25.15 -6.92
C PRO A 14 10.82 25.10 -7.47
N GLN A 15 10.32 23.92 -7.78
CA GLN A 15 8.97 23.71 -8.29
C GLN A 15 7.89 24.11 -7.27
N LEU A 16 8.13 23.91 -5.97
CA LEU A 16 7.22 24.35 -4.90
C LEU A 16 7.24 25.87 -4.69
N LYS A 17 8.37 26.55 -4.97
CA LYS A 17 8.51 28.00 -4.87
C LYS A 17 7.90 28.72 -6.07
N ASN A 18 8.26 28.29 -7.26
CA ASN A 18 7.85 28.87 -8.55
C ASN A 18 7.39 27.73 -9.46
N PRO A 19 6.10 27.35 -9.40
CA PRO A 19 5.57 26.27 -10.21
C PRO A 19 5.72 26.56 -11.71
N LEU A 20 6.33 25.63 -12.44
CA LEU A 20 6.37 25.63 -13.90
C LEU A 20 5.56 24.45 -14.42
N PRO A 21 4.77 24.58 -15.47
CA PRO A 21 4.07 23.45 -16.06
C PRO A 21 5.06 22.35 -16.44
N GLU A 22 4.85 21.15 -15.86
CA GLU A 22 5.74 19.98 -16.04
C GLU A 22 7.22 20.17 -15.64
N GLY A 23 7.56 21.26 -14.95
CA GLY A 23 8.91 21.51 -14.45
C GLY A 23 9.37 20.38 -13.54
N GLY A 24 10.59 19.86 -13.78
CA GLY A 24 11.21 18.80 -12.99
C GLY A 24 10.64 17.38 -13.21
N LEU A 25 9.52 17.18 -13.91
CA LEU A 25 8.93 15.87 -14.09
C LEU A 25 9.86 14.90 -14.84
N ARG A 26 10.45 15.35 -15.94
CA ARG A 26 11.39 14.54 -16.73
C ARG A 26 12.65 14.17 -15.96
N ASP A 27 13.11 15.09 -15.10
CA ASP A 27 14.30 14.86 -14.27
C ASP A 27 14.00 13.81 -13.19
N ILE A 28 12.83 13.90 -12.51
CA ILE A 28 12.43 12.86 -11.57
C ILE A 28 12.23 11.51 -12.27
N GLN A 29 11.69 11.47 -13.49
CA GLN A 29 11.56 10.22 -14.26
C GLN A 29 12.93 9.61 -14.60
N ARG A 30 13.90 10.40 -15.04
CA ARG A 30 15.26 9.93 -15.32
C ARG A 30 15.96 9.39 -14.08
N ILE A 31 15.85 10.13 -12.97
CA ILE A 31 16.40 9.71 -11.68
C ILE A 31 15.74 8.42 -11.22
N LEU A 32 14.43 8.31 -11.35
CA LEU A 32 13.68 7.10 -10.98
C LEU A 32 14.18 5.87 -11.75
N ILE A 33 14.37 5.99 -13.06
CA ILE A 33 14.94 4.92 -13.89
C ILE A 33 16.35 4.55 -13.40
N ALA A 34 17.20 5.56 -13.13
CA ALA A 34 18.57 5.34 -12.66
C ALA A 34 18.62 4.64 -11.29
N TRP A 35 17.63 4.87 -10.40
CA TRP A 35 17.57 4.21 -9.10
C TRP A 35 16.96 2.81 -9.17
N VAL A 36 16.01 2.60 -10.05
CA VAL A 36 15.34 1.28 -10.21
C VAL A 36 16.27 0.30 -10.95
N ALA A 37 17.01 0.74 -11.97
CA ALA A 37 17.82 -0.14 -12.79
C ALA A 37 18.78 -1.06 -11.99
N PRO A 38 19.61 -0.56 -11.05
CA PRO A 38 20.48 -1.45 -10.25
C PRO A 38 19.69 -2.38 -9.33
N LEU A 39 18.50 -1.98 -8.85
CA LEU A 39 17.66 -2.82 -7.99
C LEU A 39 17.03 -3.99 -8.74
N LEU A 40 16.93 -3.93 -10.07
CA LEU A 40 16.46 -5.05 -10.87
C LEU A 40 17.46 -6.23 -10.87
N LEU A 41 18.74 -5.94 -10.65
CA LEU A 41 19.80 -6.93 -10.56
C LEU A 41 20.05 -7.40 -9.12
N ALA A 42 19.49 -6.72 -8.12
CA ALA A 42 19.63 -7.09 -6.72
C ALA A 42 18.68 -8.23 -6.34
N GLY A 43 19.11 -9.10 -5.42
CA GLY A 43 18.23 -10.02 -4.73
C GLY A 43 17.15 -9.32 -3.89
N PRO A 44 16.34 -10.07 -3.14
CA PRO A 44 15.34 -9.50 -2.24
C PRO A 44 16.01 -8.62 -1.17
N LEU A 45 15.47 -7.40 -0.97
CA LEU A 45 15.98 -6.44 0.01
C LEU A 45 14.93 -6.18 1.10
N ALA A 46 15.35 -6.13 2.35
CA ALA A 46 14.55 -5.76 3.52
C ALA A 46 13.31 -6.63 3.76
N SER A 47 13.19 -7.78 3.11
CA SER A 47 12.12 -8.76 3.31
C SER A 47 12.44 -10.09 2.63
N ARG A 48 11.88 -11.17 3.17
CA ARG A 48 11.92 -12.52 2.59
C ARG A 48 10.55 -12.95 2.03
N ASP A 49 9.60 -12.03 1.88
CA ASP A 49 8.22 -12.35 1.49
C ASP A 49 8.12 -12.98 0.12
N VAL A 50 8.98 -12.61 -0.85
CA VAL A 50 8.99 -13.20 -2.19
C VAL A 50 9.19 -14.73 -2.15
N TYR A 51 9.98 -15.22 -1.19
CA TYR A 51 10.15 -16.66 -1.01
C TYR A 51 8.89 -17.33 -0.46
N SER A 52 8.13 -16.63 0.41
CA SER A 52 6.82 -17.09 0.84
C SER A 52 5.81 -17.12 -0.32
N TYR A 53 5.87 -16.15 -1.25
CA TYR A 53 5.02 -16.15 -2.44
C TYR A 53 5.32 -17.32 -3.38
N LEU A 54 6.60 -17.59 -3.62
CA LEU A 54 7.05 -18.76 -4.39
C LEU A 54 6.63 -20.07 -3.72
N MET A 55 6.81 -20.15 -2.40
CA MET A 55 6.43 -21.33 -1.63
C MET A 55 4.92 -21.58 -1.68
N GLN A 56 4.09 -20.56 -1.51
CA GLN A 56 2.64 -20.67 -1.61
C GLN A 56 2.20 -21.10 -3.02
N GLY A 57 2.88 -20.62 -4.06
CA GLY A 57 2.67 -21.09 -5.43
C GLY A 57 3.07 -22.56 -5.63
N ALA A 58 4.20 -22.97 -5.08
CA ALA A 58 4.62 -24.37 -5.11
C ALA A 58 3.64 -25.29 -4.35
N MET A 59 3.09 -24.84 -3.23
CA MET A 59 2.05 -25.59 -2.51
C MET A 59 0.84 -25.86 -3.40
N VAL A 60 0.33 -24.83 -4.11
CA VAL A 60 -0.81 -25.01 -5.03
C VAL A 60 -0.45 -25.94 -6.17
N ARG A 61 0.72 -25.76 -6.82
CA ARG A 61 1.23 -26.65 -7.87
C ARG A 61 1.28 -28.11 -7.43
N ASP A 62 1.68 -28.34 -6.18
CA ASP A 62 1.93 -29.68 -5.63
C ASP A 62 0.68 -30.27 -4.93
N GLY A 63 -0.48 -29.56 -5.00
CA GLY A 63 -1.78 -30.04 -4.54
C GLY A 63 -2.12 -29.75 -3.08
N PHE A 64 -1.37 -28.86 -2.42
CA PHE A 64 -1.67 -28.39 -1.06
C PHE A 64 -2.51 -27.10 -1.08
N ASP A 65 -3.30 -26.86 -0.04
CA ASP A 65 -4.12 -25.66 0.10
C ASP A 65 -3.47 -24.65 1.07
N PRO A 66 -2.83 -23.56 0.58
CA PRO A 66 -2.22 -22.54 1.43
C PRO A 66 -3.20 -21.80 2.34
N TYR A 67 -4.50 -21.94 2.16
CA TYR A 67 -5.51 -21.35 3.04
C TYR A 67 -5.79 -22.18 4.30
N THR A 68 -5.45 -23.45 4.28
CA THR A 68 -5.67 -24.38 5.39
C THR A 68 -4.38 -24.92 5.97
N GLU A 69 -3.30 -24.91 5.17
CA GLU A 69 -1.99 -25.50 5.51
C GLU A 69 -0.88 -24.44 5.47
N GLY A 70 0.10 -24.59 6.35
CA GLY A 70 1.32 -23.76 6.35
C GLY A 70 2.39 -24.36 5.42
N ALA A 71 3.36 -23.55 5.02
CA ALA A 71 4.45 -23.91 4.11
C ALA A 71 5.24 -25.17 4.49
N ALA A 72 5.30 -25.50 5.78
CA ALA A 72 6.06 -26.66 6.29
C ALA A 72 5.57 -28.03 5.79
N VAL A 73 4.33 -28.12 5.27
CA VAL A 73 3.78 -29.39 4.75
C VAL A 73 4.39 -29.80 3.40
N ASN A 74 4.98 -28.84 2.67
CA ASN A 74 5.59 -29.09 1.36
C ASN A 74 7.11 -28.79 1.41
N PRO A 75 7.94 -29.75 1.86
CA PRO A 75 9.38 -29.56 1.95
C PRO A 75 10.02 -29.45 0.57
N GLY A 76 10.91 -28.47 0.39
CA GLY A 76 11.58 -28.22 -0.87
C GLY A 76 12.49 -26.99 -0.80
N PRO A 77 13.14 -26.61 -1.92
CA PRO A 77 14.08 -25.49 -1.95
C PRO A 77 13.46 -24.16 -1.52
N PHE A 78 12.20 -23.91 -1.89
CA PHE A 78 11.50 -22.68 -1.50
C PHE A 78 11.29 -22.59 0.01
N LEU A 79 10.98 -23.71 0.70
CA LEU A 79 10.77 -23.73 2.15
C LEU A 79 12.02 -23.30 2.92
N LEU A 80 13.21 -23.62 2.44
CA LEU A 80 14.48 -23.25 3.09
C LEU A 80 14.66 -21.73 3.12
N GLU A 81 14.11 -21.02 2.13
CA GLU A 81 14.18 -19.57 2.00
C GLU A 81 13.05 -18.82 2.73
N VAL A 82 11.94 -19.49 3.06
CA VAL A 82 10.83 -18.87 3.82
C VAL A 82 11.28 -18.51 5.22
N SER A 83 10.94 -17.27 5.68
CA SER A 83 11.13 -16.88 7.08
C SER A 83 10.47 -17.88 8.03
N GLN A 84 11.13 -18.16 9.15
CA GLN A 84 10.60 -19.09 10.17
C GLN A 84 9.22 -18.68 10.67
N ASP A 85 8.94 -17.38 10.72
CA ASP A 85 7.65 -16.84 11.16
C ASP A 85 6.47 -17.26 10.28
N TRP A 86 6.74 -17.58 9.00
CA TRP A 86 5.70 -17.87 8.02
C TRP A 86 5.58 -19.36 7.65
N ARG A 87 6.47 -20.22 8.15
CA ARG A 87 6.48 -21.66 7.77
C ARG A 87 5.24 -22.43 8.23
N ASN A 88 4.62 -21.99 9.34
CA ASN A 88 3.46 -22.64 9.94
C ASN A 88 2.20 -21.75 9.91
N THR A 89 2.14 -20.79 9.00
CA THR A 89 1.01 -19.88 8.87
C THR A 89 0.33 -20.05 7.51
N THR A 90 -0.98 -19.96 7.51
CA THR A 90 -1.80 -19.89 6.29
C THR A 90 -1.68 -18.53 5.63
N THR A 91 -2.01 -18.43 4.34
CA THR A 91 -1.91 -17.20 3.57
C THR A 91 -3.19 -16.36 3.61
N PRO A 92 -3.13 -15.04 3.82
CA PRO A 92 -4.29 -14.14 3.74
C PRO A 92 -4.48 -13.52 2.35
N TYR A 93 -3.70 -13.94 1.36
CA TYR A 93 -3.75 -13.36 0.02
C TYR A 93 -4.85 -13.98 -0.83
N GLY A 94 -5.37 -13.18 -1.78
CA GLY A 94 -6.47 -13.61 -2.65
C GLY A 94 -6.05 -14.58 -3.76
N PRO A 95 -7.04 -15.07 -4.55
CA PRO A 95 -6.83 -16.12 -5.56
C PRO A 95 -5.84 -15.74 -6.66
N LEU A 96 -5.78 -14.46 -7.06
CA LEU A 96 -4.82 -14.00 -8.07
C LEU A 96 -3.38 -14.14 -7.60
N HIS A 97 -3.12 -13.91 -6.31
CA HIS A 97 -1.79 -14.08 -5.73
C HIS A 97 -1.32 -15.53 -5.83
N LEU A 98 -2.17 -16.48 -5.42
CA LEU A 98 -1.85 -17.90 -5.48
C LEU A 98 -1.70 -18.38 -6.93
N TRP A 99 -2.59 -17.96 -7.81
CA TRP A 99 -2.53 -18.31 -9.23
C TRP A 99 -1.23 -17.83 -9.91
N ILE A 100 -0.80 -16.59 -9.66
CA ILE A 100 0.49 -16.09 -10.14
C ILE A 100 1.63 -16.95 -9.58
N GLY A 101 1.61 -17.26 -8.29
CA GLY A 101 2.62 -18.12 -7.66
C GLY A 101 2.69 -19.52 -8.29
N GLU A 102 1.55 -20.16 -8.50
CA GLU A 102 1.42 -21.46 -9.17
C GLU A 102 1.98 -21.40 -10.60
N LEU A 103 1.58 -20.43 -11.40
CA LEU A 103 2.08 -20.25 -12.77
C LEU A 103 3.60 -20.05 -12.80
N VAL A 104 4.13 -19.23 -11.89
CA VAL A 104 5.58 -19.00 -11.79
C VAL A 104 6.31 -20.31 -11.42
N THR A 105 5.86 -21.00 -10.39
CA THR A 105 6.53 -22.25 -9.93
C THR A 105 6.34 -23.41 -10.89
N SER A 106 5.22 -23.47 -11.63
CA SER A 106 5.04 -24.42 -12.74
C SER A 106 6.01 -24.15 -13.90
N LEU A 107 6.34 -22.89 -14.17
CA LEU A 107 7.28 -22.51 -15.23
C LEU A 107 8.74 -22.77 -14.85
N VAL A 108 9.12 -22.48 -13.61
CA VAL A 108 10.53 -22.55 -13.16
C VAL A 108 10.87 -23.84 -12.42
N GLY A 109 9.89 -24.70 -12.12
CA GLY A 109 10.07 -25.84 -11.21
C GLY A 109 10.54 -25.37 -9.83
N ASP A 110 11.57 -25.99 -9.31
CA ASP A 110 12.15 -25.69 -8.00
C ASP A 110 13.33 -24.69 -8.06
N ASN A 111 13.50 -24.00 -9.18
CA ASN A 111 14.57 -23.02 -9.35
C ASN A 111 14.22 -21.70 -8.66
N VAL A 112 14.70 -21.52 -7.42
CA VAL A 112 14.47 -20.32 -6.58
C VAL A 112 14.91 -19.04 -7.30
N THR A 113 16.09 -19.04 -7.90
CA THR A 113 16.63 -17.83 -8.57
C THR A 113 15.76 -17.41 -9.74
N ALA A 114 15.35 -18.35 -10.59
CA ALA A 114 14.45 -18.05 -11.72
C ALA A 114 13.09 -17.54 -11.23
N GLY A 115 12.54 -18.13 -10.17
CA GLY A 115 11.31 -17.64 -9.53
C GLY A 115 11.43 -16.21 -9.03
N VAL A 116 12.50 -15.87 -8.33
CA VAL A 116 12.80 -14.51 -7.86
C VAL A 116 12.91 -13.53 -9.03
N VAL A 117 13.57 -13.91 -10.14
CA VAL A 117 13.69 -13.06 -11.34
C VAL A 117 12.30 -12.77 -11.94
N ILE A 118 11.42 -13.76 -12.04
CA ILE A 118 10.05 -13.54 -12.55
C ILE A 118 9.27 -12.61 -11.61
N TYR A 119 9.34 -12.81 -10.28
CA TYR A 119 8.70 -11.89 -9.33
C TYR A 119 9.27 -10.47 -9.40
N LYS A 120 10.57 -10.31 -9.71
CA LYS A 120 11.16 -9.00 -9.97
C LYS A 120 10.52 -8.32 -11.18
N VAL A 121 10.29 -9.07 -12.26
CA VAL A 121 9.60 -8.55 -13.47
C VAL A 121 8.15 -8.18 -13.15
N LEU A 122 7.42 -9.03 -12.42
CA LEU A 122 6.04 -8.76 -12.00
C LEU A 122 5.96 -7.50 -11.13
N SER A 123 6.88 -7.37 -10.18
CA SER A 123 6.98 -6.16 -9.33
C SER A 123 7.27 -4.91 -10.16
N LEU A 124 8.14 -5.00 -11.15
CA LEU A 124 8.43 -3.91 -12.08
C LEU A 124 7.18 -3.51 -12.89
N LEU A 125 6.39 -4.46 -13.37
CA LEU A 125 5.15 -4.17 -14.11
C LEU A 125 4.15 -3.41 -13.23
N GLY A 126 3.95 -3.83 -11.98
CA GLY A 126 3.12 -3.10 -11.01
C GLY A 126 3.66 -1.70 -10.74
N PHE A 127 4.96 -1.57 -10.53
CA PHE A 127 5.62 -0.29 -10.32
C PHE A 127 5.49 0.66 -11.53
N ILE A 128 5.63 0.16 -12.76
CA ILE A 128 5.40 0.93 -13.98
C ILE A 128 3.97 1.44 -14.04
N ALA A 129 2.98 0.61 -13.69
CA ALA A 129 1.58 1.02 -13.63
C ALA A 129 1.36 2.17 -12.62
N ILE A 130 2.00 2.11 -11.44
CA ILE A 130 2.00 3.20 -10.46
C ILE A 130 2.64 4.46 -11.03
N ALA A 131 3.88 4.36 -11.54
CA ALA A 131 4.65 5.48 -12.08
C ALA A 131 3.96 6.14 -13.29
N TRP A 132 3.18 5.38 -14.05
CA TRP A 132 2.37 5.86 -15.15
C TRP A 132 1.08 6.56 -14.66
N SER A 133 0.41 6.00 -13.66
CA SER A 133 -0.89 6.49 -13.17
C SER A 133 -0.76 7.76 -12.33
N ILE A 134 0.18 7.82 -11.40
CA ILE A 134 0.27 8.86 -10.38
C ILE A 134 0.44 10.28 -10.95
N PRO A 135 1.38 10.55 -11.89
CA PRO A 135 1.49 11.87 -12.49
C PRO A 135 0.23 12.28 -13.29
N ARG A 136 -0.48 11.30 -13.87
CA ARG A 136 -1.73 11.52 -14.61
C ARG A 136 -2.90 11.86 -13.69
N ILE A 137 -3.02 11.18 -12.57
CA ILE A 137 -4.00 11.53 -11.51
C ILE A 137 -3.72 12.96 -11.03
N ALA A 138 -2.46 13.29 -10.75
CA ALA A 138 -2.06 14.62 -10.30
C ALA A 138 -2.48 15.70 -11.32
N ARG A 139 -2.18 15.53 -12.61
CA ARG A 139 -2.61 16.46 -13.66
C ARG A 139 -4.13 16.59 -13.72
N LYS A 140 -4.86 15.48 -13.66
CA LYS A 140 -6.34 15.48 -13.72
C LYS A 140 -6.97 16.23 -12.56
N LEU A 141 -6.30 16.25 -11.39
CA LEU A 141 -6.73 16.97 -10.19
C LEU A 141 -6.06 18.35 -10.05
N GLY A 142 -5.29 18.78 -11.05
CA GLY A 142 -4.58 20.04 -11.08
C GLY A 142 -3.45 20.13 -10.04
N ALA A 143 -2.92 19.00 -9.55
CA ALA A 143 -1.73 18.94 -8.73
C ALA A 143 -0.47 18.88 -9.59
N ASP A 144 0.68 19.15 -8.98
CA ASP A 144 1.97 19.10 -9.66
C ASP A 144 2.42 17.65 -9.87
N PRO A 145 2.61 17.19 -11.13
CA PRO A 145 2.96 15.80 -11.43
C PRO A 145 4.38 15.44 -11.01
N ALA A 146 5.32 16.41 -10.94
CA ALA A 146 6.68 16.15 -10.47
C ALA A 146 6.69 15.92 -8.96
N VAL A 147 5.95 16.73 -8.20
CA VAL A 147 5.77 16.57 -6.75
C VAL A 147 5.09 15.23 -6.47
N ALA A 148 4.04 14.88 -7.22
CA ALA A 148 3.33 13.61 -7.06
C ALA A 148 4.24 12.41 -7.34
N LEU A 149 5.04 12.45 -8.41
CA LEU A 149 5.97 11.38 -8.75
C LEU A 149 7.10 11.24 -7.73
N TRP A 150 7.68 12.37 -7.28
CA TRP A 150 8.74 12.37 -6.27
C TRP A 150 8.25 11.84 -4.92
N LEU A 151 7.13 12.40 -4.42
CA LEU A 151 6.60 12.06 -3.10
C LEU A 151 5.96 10.68 -3.08
N GLY A 152 5.25 10.32 -4.16
CA GLY A 152 4.41 9.13 -4.22
C GLY A 152 5.10 7.89 -4.80
N VAL A 153 6.11 8.05 -5.66
CA VAL A 153 6.68 6.90 -6.39
C VAL A 153 8.19 6.78 -6.17
N ALA A 154 8.91 7.89 -6.25
CA ALA A 154 10.36 7.89 -6.09
C ALA A 154 10.82 7.85 -4.62
N ASN A 155 9.89 7.76 -3.66
CA ASN A 155 10.25 7.75 -2.25
C ASN A 155 10.86 6.40 -1.80
N PRO A 156 11.63 6.42 -0.68
CA PRO A 156 12.33 5.23 -0.20
C PRO A 156 11.44 4.02 0.05
N VAL A 157 10.22 4.21 0.59
CA VAL A 157 9.30 3.09 0.86
C VAL A 157 8.94 2.36 -0.44
N ILE A 158 8.58 3.12 -1.47
CA ILE A 158 8.13 2.54 -2.75
C ILE A 158 9.29 1.82 -3.45
N ILE A 159 10.44 2.47 -3.55
CA ILE A 159 11.58 1.89 -4.29
C ILE A 159 12.16 0.68 -3.55
N LEU A 160 12.40 0.80 -2.24
CA LEU A 160 13.05 -0.27 -1.49
C LEU A 160 12.14 -1.47 -1.29
N HIS A 161 10.86 -1.24 -0.99
CA HIS A 161 9.96 -2.35 -0.68
C HIS A 161 9.26 -2.91 -1.93
N LEU A 162 8.82 -2.09 -2.89
CA LEU A 162 8.14 -2.65 -4.07
C LEU A 162 9.13 -3.23 -5.08
N ILE A 163 10.24 -2.56 -5.38
CA ILE A 163 11.24 -3.08 -6.32
C ILE A 163 12.30 -3.92 -5.59
N GLY A 164 12.86 -3.40 -4.50
CA GLY A 164 13.86 -4.12 -3.72
C GLY A 164 13.29 -5.40 -3.10
N GLY A 165 12.22 -5.28 -2.32
CA GLY A 165 11.56 -6.38 -1.60
C GLY A 165 10.59 -7.22 -2.43
N MET A 166 10.21 -6.78 -3.62
CA MET A 166 9.26 -7.48 -4.52
C MET A 166 7.91 -7.79 -3.88
N HIS A 167 7.42 -6.86 -3.03
CA HIS A 167 6.13 -7.07 -2.37
C HIS A 167 4.96 -7.04 -3.37
N ASN A 168 3.96 -7.89 -3.12
CA ASN A 168 2.76 -8.01 -3.95
C ASN A 168 1.92 -6.71 -3.99
N GLU A 169 2.15 -5.78 -3.05
CA GLU A 169 1.66 -4.42 -3.11
C GLU A 169 2.01 -3.70 -4.41
N SER A 170 3.10 -4.05 -5.06
CA SER A 170 3.45 -3.44 -6.35
C SER A 170 2.34 -3.65 -7.38
N LEU A 171 1.88 -4.89 -7.55
CA LEU A 171 0.78 -5.22 -8.46
C LEU A 171 -0.55 -4.66 -7.96
N MET A 172 -0.87 -4.86 -6.67
CA MET A 172 -2.12 -4.39 -6.07
C MET A 172 -2.28 -2.88 -6.18
N VAL A 173 -1.27 -2.09 -5.77
CA VAL A 173 -1.31 -0.62 -5.84
C VAL A 173 -1.27 -0.14 -7.30
N GLY A 174 -0.57 -0.84 -8.19
CA GLY A 174 -0.57 -0.58 -9.63
C GLY A 174 -1.97 -0.68 -10.24
N LEU A 175 -2.70 -1.74 -9.91
CA LEU A 175 -4.08 -1.96 -10.34
C LEU A 175 -5.02 -0.92 -9.74
N VAL A 176 -4.93 -0.65 -8.44
CA VAL A 176 -5.74 0.38 -7.76
C VAL A 176 -5.49 1.77 -8.36
N SER A 177 -4.23 2.17 -8.54
CA SER A 177 -3.87 3.46 -9.12
C SER A 177 -4.38 3.62 -10.56
N SER A 178 -4.28 2.54 -11.35
CA SER A 178 -4.84 2.50 -12.71
C SER A 178 -6.38 2.56 -12.69
N GLY A 179 -7.02 1.89 -11.74
CA GLY A 179 -8.46 1.95 -11.50
C GLY A 179 -8.94 3.35 -11.15
N LEU A 180 -8.27 4.01 -10.20
CA LEU A 180 -8.58 5.40 -9.82
C LEU A 180 -8.40 6.37 -11.00
N LEU A 181 -7.35 6.18 -11.82
CA LEU A 181 -7.16 6.95 -13.03
C LEU A 181 -8.28 6.71 -14.05
N ALA A 182 -8.71 5.46 -14.24
CA ALA A 182 -9.83 5.10 -15.11
C ALA A 182 -11.14 5.76 -14.61
N ALA A 183 -11.40 5.75 -13.30
CA ALA A 183 -12.56 6.42 -12.71
C ALA A 183 -12.56 7.94 -12.95
N LEU A 184 -11.39 8.61 -12.83
CA LEU A 184 -11.23 10.02 -13.15
C LEU A 184 -11.46 10.32 -14.65
N HIS A 185 -11.34 9.32 -15.53
CA HIS A 185 -11.70 9.39 -16.94
C HIS A 185 -13.12 8.86 -17.21
N GLN A 186 -13.95 8.69 -16.17
CA GLN A 186 -15.34 8.21 -16.27
C GLN A 186 -15.48 6.79 -16.83
N ARG A 187 -14.41 6.00 -16.82
CA ARG A 187 -14.40 4.58 -17.23
C ARG A 187 -14.66 3.71 -16.00
N PHE A 188 -15.86 3.85 -15.40
CA PHE A 188 -16.16 3.27 -14.09
C PHE A 188 -16.13 1.74 -14.07
N HIS A 189 -16.66 1.06 -15.10
CA HIS A 189 -16.58 -0.40 -15.21
C HIS A 189 -15.12 -0.89 -15.24
N ALA A 190 -14.28 -0.28 -16.07
CA ALA A 190 -12.85 -0.61 -16.09
C ALA A 190 -12.18 -0.35 -14.73
N ALA A 191 -12.56 0.74 -14.04
CA ALA A 191 -12.06 1.06 -12.72
C ALA A 191 -12.42 -0.02 -11.69
N LEU A 192 -13.68 -0.47 -11.67
CA LEU A 192 -14.18 -1.47 -10.73
C LEU A 192 -13.60 -2.87 -11.02
N ILE A 193 -13.43 -3.24 -12.30
CA ILE A 193 -12.75 -4.48 -12.69
C ILE A 193 -11.28 -4.46 -12.24
N LEU A 194 -10.55 -3.35 -12.45
CA LEU A 194 -9.17 -3.22 -11.99
C LEU A 194 -9.06 -3.30 -10.47
N VAL A 195 -9.97 -2.65 -9.73
CA VAL A 195 -10.02 -2.76 -8.27
C VAL A 195 -10.40 -4.18 -7.84
N GLY A 196 -11.38 -4.83 -8.50
CA GLY A 196 -11.74 -6.22 -8.24
C GLY A 196 -10.57 -7.19 -8.47
N THR A 197 -9.80 -6.99 -9.54
CA THR A 197 -8.56 -7.75 -9.80
C THR A 197 -7.51 -7.49 -8.71
N ALA A 198 -7.41 -6.24 -8.23
CA ALA A 198 -6.53 -5.91 -7.10
C ALA A 198 -7.00 -6.56 -5.79
N VAL A 199 -8.32 -6.68 -5.55
CA VAL A 199 -8.90 -7.41 -4.40
C VAL A 199 -8.56 -8.89 -4.49
N ALA A 200 -8.60 -9.49 -5.67
CA ALA A 200 -8.17 -10.87 -5.89
C ALA A 200 -6.67 -11.08 -5.63
N MET A 201 -5.86 -10.02 -5.63
CA MET A 201 -4.47 -10.06 -5.16
C MET A 201 -4.40 -9.89 -3.64
N LYS A 202 -5.06 -8.85 -3.09
CA LYS A 202 -5.04 -8.50 -1.67
C LYS A 202 -6.30 -7.73 -1.27
N ALA A 203 -7.00 -8.20 -0.25
CA ALA A 203 -8.29 -7.68 0.21
C ALA A 203 -8.31 -6.16 0.44
N THR A 204 -7.20 -5.59 0.91
CA THR A 204 -7.10 -4.14 1.22
C THR A 204 -7.39 -3.23 0.03
N ALA A 205 -7.28 -3.73 -1.20
CA ALA A 205 -7.60 -2.97 -2.41
C ALA A 205 -9.06 -2.50 -2.45
N VAL A 206 -9.99 -3.21 -1.76
CA VAL A 206 -11.42 -2.85 -1.71
C VAL A 206 -11.66 -1.46 -1.11
N ILE A 207 -10.75 -0.95 -0.30
CA ILE A 207 -10.84 0.37 0.35
C ILE A 207 -11.04 1.52 -0.67
N ALA A 208 -10.56 1.36 -1.91
CA ALA A 208 -10.74 2.36 -2.96
C ALA A 208 -12.16 2.38 -3.55
N ALA A 209 -12.90 1.28 -3.52
CA ALA A 209 -14.19 1.12 -4.20
C ALA A 209 -15.28 2.11 -3.73
N PRO A 210 -15.49 2.37 -2.41
CA PRO A 210 -16.50 3.33 -1.95
C PRO A 210 -16.27 4.77 -2.46
N PHE A 211 -15.03 5.14 -2.75
CA PHE A 211 -14.69 6.44 -3.30
C PHE A 211 -14.94 6.53 -4.81
N ILE A 212 -14.82 5.43 -5.53
CA ILE A 212 -15.25 5.34 -6.94
C ILE A 212 -16.78 5.50 -7.02
N VAL A 213 -17.54 4.96 -6.07
CA VAL A 213 -18.99 5.19 -6.00
C VAL A 213 -19.34 6.67 -5.87
N TRP A 214 -18.59 7.46 -5.09
CA TRP A 214 -18.77 8.92 -5.05
C TRP A 214 -18.48 9.58 -6.40
N MET A 215 -17.44 9.13 -7.13
CA MET A 215 -17.15 9.65 -8.48
C MET A 215 -18.28 9.31 -9.47
N MET A 216 -18.83 8.11 -9.39
CA MET A 216 -20.00 7.71 -10.19
C MET A 216 -21.22 8.58 -9.86
N LEU A 217 -21.50 8.83 -8.58
CA LEU A 217 -22.59 9.70 -8.15
C LEU A 217 -22.44 11.10 -8.74
N HIS A 218 -21.25 11.71 -8.67
CA HIS A 218 -21.03 13.04 -9.22
C HIS A 218 -21.18 13.10 -10.74
N HIS A 219 -20.86 12.01 -11.42
CA HIS A 219 -21.01 11.93 -12.87
C HIS A 219 -22.46 11.75 -13.31
N TYR A 220 -23.18 10.76 -12.73
CA TYR A 220 -24.52 10.40 -13.18
C TYR A 220 -25.64 11.22 -12.52
N ALA A 221 -25.37 11.84 -11.38
CA ALA A 221 -26.30 12.76 -10.69
C ALA A 221 -25.56 14.03 -10.23
N PRO A 222 -25.21 14.94 -11.18
CA PRO A 222 -24.48 16.16 -10.89
C PRO A 222 -25.28 17.10 -9.97
N LYS A 223 -24.59 18.11 -9.44
CA LYS A 223 -25.19 19.14 -8.56
C LYS A 223 -26.44 19.73 -9.21
N GLY A 224 -27.53 19.77 -8.46
CA GLY A 224 -28.85 20.20 -8.96
C GLY A 224 -29.81 19.05 -9.32
N SER A 225 -29.33 17.81 -9.38
CA SER A 225 -30.21 16.64 -9.53
C SER A 225 -31.14 16.49 -8.31
N SER A 226 -32.38 15.95 -8.54
CA SER A 226 -33.31 15.66 -7.45
C SER A 226 -32.69 14.69 -6.42
N LYS A 227 -33.11 14.78 -5.16
CA LYS A 227 -32.62 13.90 -4.08
C LYS A 227 -32.91 12.43 -4.39
N TRP A 228 -34.06 12.13 -5.02
CA TRP A 228 -34.40 10.78 -5.44
C TRP A 228 -33.45 10.23 -6.52
N ARG A 229 -33.08 11.06 -7.50
CA ARG A 229 -32.09 10.70 -8.51
C ARG A 229 -30.71 10.44 -7.87
N GLN A 230 -30.29 11.33 -6.95
CA GLN A 230 -29.02 11.12 -6.24
C GLN A 230 -29.02 9.82 -5.43
N LEU A 231 -30.11 9.53 -4.70
CA LEU A 231 -30.25 8.30 -3.94
C LEU A 231 -30.24 7.06 -4.88
N ALA A 232 -31.03 7.09 -5.96
CA ALA A 232 -31.08 5.98 -6.91
C ALA A 232 -29.73 5.72 -7.56
N VAL A 233 -29.04 6.77 -8.03
CA VAL A 233 -27.69 6.64 -8.62
C VAL A 233 -26.70 6.12 -7.58
N PHE A 234 -26.75 6.60 -6.34
CA PHE A 234 -25.86 6.13 -5.28
C PHE A 234 -26.05 4.64 -5.01
N VAL A 235 -27.30 4.19 -4.85
CA VAL A 235 -27.62 2.78 -4.60
C VAL A 235 -27.22 1.90 -5.78
N LEU A 236 -27.56 2.30 -7.02
CA LEU A 236 -27.22 1.53 -8.22
C LEU A 236 -25.70 1.48 -8.45
N SER A 237 -24.98 2.59 -8.22
CA SER A 237 -23.52 2.60 -8.29
C SER A 237 -22.87 1.72 -7.23
N GLY A 238 -23.42 1.68 -6.02
CA GLY A 238 -22.97 0.79 -4.96
C GLY A 238 -23.20 -0.68 -5.31
N ILE A 239 -24.38 -1.02 -5.82
CA ILE A 239 -24.70 -2.39 -6.28
C ILE A 239 -23.77 -2.79 -7.43
N ALA A 240 -23.57 -1.92 -8.43
CA ALA A 240 -22.67 -2.18 -9.54
C ALA A 240 -21.23 -2.40 -9.05
N ALA A 241 -20.71 -1.56 -8.13
CA ALA A 241 -19.39 -1.70 -7.58
C ALA A 241 -19.18 -3.04 -6.87
N VAL A 242 -20.15 -3.44 -6.03
CA VAL A 242 -20.10 -4.74 -5.33
C VAL A 242 -20.17 -5.90 -6.32
N ALA A 243 -21.12 -5.84 -7.27
CA ALA A 243 -21.32 -6.92 -8.24
C ALA A 243 -20.10 -7.11 -9.16
N GLU A 244 -19.52 -6.04 -9.68
CA GLU A 244 -18.36 -6.10 -10.58
C GLU A 244 -17.08 -6.56 -9.86
N ILE A 245 -16.86 -6.12 -8.62
CA ILE A 245 -15.73 -6.57 -7.81
C ILE A 245 -15.88 -8.06 -7.49
N ILE A 246 -17.06 -8.48 -7.03
CA ILE A 246 -17.32 -9.91 -6.75
C ILE A 246 -17.18 -10.73 -8.03
N ALA A 247 -17.70 -10.27 -9.16
CA ALA A 247 -17.59 -10.97 -10.43
C ALA A 247 -16.13 -11.13 -10.86
N ALA A 248 -15.29 -10.08 -10.71
CA ALA A 248 -13.87 -10.14 -11.03
C ALA A 248 -13.14 -11.15 -10.13
N VAL A 249 -13.37 -11.10 -8.81
CA VAL A 249 -12.78 -12.05 -7.85
C VAL A 249 -13.27 -13.47 -8.12
N ALA A 250 -14.56 -13.66 -8.35
CA ALA A 250 -15.15 -14.97 -8.62
C ALA A 250 -14.62 -15.59 -9.92
N LEU A 251 -14.48 -14.79 -10.98
CA LEU A 251 -13.90 -15.25 -12.24
C LEU A 251 -12.45 -15.72 -12.04
N ILE A 252 -11.65 -14.93 -11.32
CA ILE A 252 -10.25 -15.29 -11.04
C ILE A 252 -10.19 -16.54 -10.16
N THR A 253 -11.03 -16.64 -9.12
CA THR A 253 -11.12 -17.83 -8.26
C THR A 253 -11.47 -19.08 -9.08
N TRP A 254 -12.44 -18.94 -9.99
CA TRP A 254 -12.85 -20.07 -10.85
C TRP A 254 -11.76 -20.49 -11.84
N VAL A 255 -11.15 -19.53 -12.54
CA VAL A 255 -10.10 -19.82 -13.54
C VAL A 255 -8.84 -20.38 -12.89
N SER A 256 -8.47 -19.89 -11.70
CA SER A 256 -7.31 -20.36 -10.95
C SER A 256 -7.52 -21.72 -10.26
N GLY A 257 -8.76 -22.21 -10.16
CA GLY A 257 -9.06 -23.41 -9.39
C GLY A 257 -8.86 -23.28 -7.87
N THR A 258 -8.57 -22.07 -7.37
CA THR A 258 -8.39 -21.80 -5.93
C THR A 258 -9.74 -21.71 -5.22
N SER A 259 -9.71 -21.63 -3.87
CA SER A 259 -10.91 -21.51 -3.05
C SER A 259 -11.15 -20.09 -2.51
N TRP A 260 -12.29 -19.88 -1.85
CA TRP A 260 -12.58 -18.67 -1.10
C TRP A 260 -11.97 -18.64 0.32
N GLY A 261 -11.08 -19.58 0.63
CA GLY A 261 -10.47 -19.75 1.94
C GLY A 261 -9.76 -18.51 2.48
N TRP A 262 -9.25 -17.64 1.60
CA TRP A 262 -8.61 -16.38 1.98
C TRP A 262 -9.50 -15.45 2.82
N LEU A 263 -10.85 -15.52 2.65
CA LEU A 263 -11.78 -14.69 3.42
C LEU A 263 -11.69 -14.94 4.92
N SER A 264 -11.53 -16.20 5.33
CA SER A 264 -11.34 -16.56 6.74
C SER A 264 -9.97 -16.15 7.25
N GLN A 265 -8.96 -16.13 6.39
CA GLN A 265 -7.59 -15.82 6.76
C GLN A 265 -7.31 -14.31 6.92
N VAL A 266 -8.11 -13.44 6.29
CA VAL A 266 -8.00 -11.98 6.46
C VAL A 266 -8.20 -11.57 7.94
N SER A 267 -9.08 -12.24 8.67
CA SER A 267 -9.32 -11.98 10.11
C SER A 267 -8.34 -12.72 11.03
N GLY A 268 -7.70 -13.80 10.55
CA GLY A 268 -6.85 -14.68 11.34
C GLY A 268 -5.38 -14.23 11.48
N ASN A 269 -4.92 -13.28 10.67
CA ASN A 269 -3.50 -12.91 10.58
C ASN A 269 -3.03 -11.94 11.70
N SER A 270 -3.39 -12.27 12.96
CA SER A 270 -3.10 -11.42 14.13
C SER A 270 -1.84 -11.83 14.91
N LYS A 271 -1.02 -12.76 14.38
CA LYS A 271 0.14 -13.30 15.12
C LYS A 271 1.36 -12.38 15.13
N VAL A 272 1.49 -11.49 14.13
CA VAL A 272 2.66 -10.61 14.02
C VAL A 272 2.54 -9.43 14.99
N ILE A 273 3.62 -9.18 15.73
CA ILE A 273 3.78 -8.03 16.62
C ILE A 273 4.71 -7.04 15.90
N ASN A 274 4.18 -5.86 15.53
CA ASN A 274 4.96 -4.81 14.87
C ASN A 274 4.46 -3.44 15.30
N PRO A 275 5.32 -2.54 15.82
CA PRO A 275 4.92 -1.25 16.37
C PRO A 275 4.46 -0.22 15.31
N LEU A 276 4.51 -0.53 14.02
CA LEU A 276 3.80 0.26 13.00
C LEU A 276 2.29 0.09 13.06
N ALA A 277 1.79 -0.98 13.69
CA ALA A 277 0.39 -1.17 14.00
C ALA A 277 0.04 -0.43 15.31
N GLY A 278 -0.97 0.46 15.27
CA GLY A 278 -1.37 1.27 16.41
C GLY A 278 -1.68 0.47 17.69
N PRO A 279 -2.42 -0.65 17.63
CA PRO A 279 -2.68 -1.46 18.82
C PRO A 279 -1.40 -2.07 19.43
N THR A 280 -0.41 -2.47 18.62
CA THR A 280 0.89 -2.94 19.09
C THR A 280 1.65 -1.80 19.78
N LEU A 281 1.78 -0.65 19.11
CA LEU A 281 2.46 0.52 19.69
C LEU A 281 1.81 0.97 21.00
N ALA A 282 0.47 1.00 21.05
CA ALA A 282 -0.25 1.34 22.27
C ALA A 282 0.02 0.32 23.40
N THR A 283 0.09 -0.98 23.06
CA THR A 283 0.43 -2.02 24.04
C THR A 283 1.86 -1.82 24.56
N ASP A 284 2.83 -1.58 23.68
CA ASP A 284 4.24 -1.37 24.04
C ASP A 284 4.41 -0.17 25.01
N ILE A 285 3.60 0.87 24.84
CA ILE A 285 3.62 2.07 25.71
C ILE A 285 2.93 1.79 27.05
N ILE A 286 1.79 1.10 27.05
CA ILE A 286 0.94 0.92 28.24
C ILE A 286 1.44 -0.24 29.09
N PHE A 287 1.91 -1.32 28.50
CA PHE A 287 2.26 -2.55 29.20
C PHE A 287 3.29 -2.37 30.34
N PRO A 288 4.40 -1.62 30.18
CA PRO A 288 5.33 -1.39 31.28
C PRO A 288 4.69 -0.69 32.49
N ALA A 289 3.77 0.25 32.24
CA ALA A 289 3.06 0.93 33.32
C ALA A 289 2.06 -0.01 34.04
N VAL A 290 1.38 -0.88 33.30
CA VAL A 290 0.47 -1.89 33.88
C VAL A 290 1.24 -2.88 34.73
N GLN A 291 2.43 -3.33 34.33
CA GLN A 291 3.25 -4.27 35.09
C GLN A 291 3.68 -3.73 36.48
N ILE A 292 3.78 -2.39 36.63
CA ILE A 292 4.08 -1.79 37.93
C ILE A 292 2.99 -2.12 38.95
N PHE A 293 1.72 -2.13 38.54
CA PHE A 293 0.56 -2.35 39.41
C PHE A 293 0.05 -3.79 39.35
N MET A 294 0.31 -4.50 38.28
CA MET A 294 -0.13 -5.87 38.00
C MET A 294 1.03 -6.67 37.41
N PRO A 295 1.96 -7.18 38.23
CA PRO A 295 3.17 -7.88 37.77
C PRO A 295 2.90 -9.08 36.85
N ASP A 296 1.78 -9.78 37.08
CA ASP A 296 1.36 -10.97 36.33
C ASP A 296 0.55 -10.64 35.07
N ALA A 297 0.43 -9.36 34.67
CA ALA A 297 -0.32 -8.96 33.49
C ALA A 297 0.27 -9.57 32.22
N SER A 298 -0.59 -10.13 31.36
CA SER A 298 -0.18 -10.71 30.09
C SER A 298 -0.17 -9.64 28.99
N TYR A 299 0.97 -9.47 28.31
CA TYR A 299 1.10 -8.62 27.11
C TYR A 299 0.04 -8.96 26.05
N ASN A 300 -0.12 -10.26 25.75
CA ASN A 300 -1.06 -10.72 24.74
C ASN A 300 -2.52 -10.45 25.11
N ALA A 301 -2.87 -10.49 26.38
CA ALA A 301 -4.22 -10.16 26.85
C ALA A 301 -4.54 -8.66 26.63
N ILE A 302 -3.60 -7.77 26.95
CA ILE A 302 -3.73 -6.33 26.73
C ILE A 302 -3.80 -6.04 25.22
N LEU A 303 -2.90 -6.64 24.43
CA LEU A 303 -2.87 -6.50 22.97
C LEU A 303 -4.18 -6.96 22.32
N ALA A 304 -4.79 -8.05 22.79
CA ALA A 304 -6.07 -8.54 22.29
C ALA A 304 -7.21 -7.52 22.52
N VAL A 305 -7.27 -6.91 23.70
CA VAL A 305 -8.23 -5.85 24.01
C VAL A 305 -8.01 -4.63 23.12
N LEU A 306 -6.76 -4.17 23.00
CA LEU A 306 -6.43 -3.00 22.18
C LEU A 306 -6.67 -3.25 20.67
N ARG A 307 -6.48 -4.47 20.19
CA ARG A 307 -6.85 -4.86 18.82
C ARG A 307 -8.36 -4.79 18.59
N SER A 308 -9.16 -5.20 19.56
CA SER A 308 -10.63 -5.11 19.49
C SER A 308 -11.11 -3.65 19.47
N ILE A 309 -10.54 -2.80 20.30
CA ILE A 309 -10.81 -1.35 20.30
C ILE A 309 -10.36 -0.72 18.97
N ALA A 310 -9.17 -1.05 18.50
CA ALA A 310 -8.64 -0.56 17.23
C ALA A 310 -9.53 -0.96 16.05
N MET A 311 -10.06 -2.18 16.03
CA MET A 311 -11.03 -2.61 15.00
C MET A 311 -12.27 -1.72 14.99
N ALA A 312 -12.85 -1.41 16.15
CA ALA A 312 -13.99 -0.50 16.24
C ALA A 312 -13.63 0.90 15.74
N CYS A 313 -12.47 1.44 16.17
CA CYS A 313 -11.97 2.74 15.70
C CYS A 313 -11.72 2.74 14.19
N MET A 314 -11.20 1.65 13.63
CA MET A 314 -11.00 1.50 12.19
C MET A 314 -12.33 1.60 11.44
N LEU A 315 -13.35 0.86 11.84
CA LEU A 315 -14.66 0.88 11.19
C LEU A 315 -15.30 2.27 11.25
N ILE A 316 -15.30 2.90 12.42
CA ILE A 316 -15.81 4.27 12.60
C ILE A 316 -15.02 5.25 11.73
N GLY A 317 -13.69 5.16 11.76
CA GLY A 317 -12.80 6.03 10.98
C GLY A 317 -12.98 5.88 9.47
N LEU A 318 -13.14 4.65 8.97
CA LEU A 318 -13.41 4.39 7.55
C LEU A 318 -14.74 5.02 7.10
N VAL A 319 -15.81 4.85 7.89
CA VAL A 319 -17.12 5.48 7.60
C VAL A 319 -17.03 7.00 7.66
N ALA A 320 -16.34 7.54 8.66
CA ALA A 320 -16.14 8.97 8.80
C ALA A 320 -15.38 9.57 7.61
N VAL A 321 -14.25 8.98 7.22
CA VAL A 321 -13.46 9.44 6.05
C VAL A 321 -14.27 9.34 4.77
N TRP A 322 -14.94 8.21 4.55
CA TRP A 322 -15.81 8.00 3.39
C TRP A 322 -16.89 9.09 3.28
N TRP A 323 -17.53 9.44 4.41
CA TRP A 323 -18.57 10.47 4.44
C TRP A 323 -18.03 11.89 4.28
N LEU A 324 -16.89 12.20 4.91
CA LEU A 324 -16.26 13.52 4.85
C LEU A 324 -15.68 13.82 3.47
N CYS A 325 -15.13 12.82 2.79
CA CYS A 325 -14.44 12.96 1.50
C CYS A 325 -15.35 12.64 0.31
N ARG A 326 -16.59 13.17 0.30
CA ARG A 326 -17.61 12.88 -0.72
C ARG A 326 -17.94 14.01 -1.68
N LYS A 327 -17.24 15.16 -1.62
CA LYS A 327 -17.70 16.39 -2.30
C LYS A 327 -17.37 16.44 -3.79
N ASP A 328 -16.24 15.90 -4.19
CA ASP A 328 -15.75 15.91 -5.56
C ASP A 328 -14.69 14.79 -5.78
N ASN A 329 -14.15 14.73 -7.00
CA ASN A 329 -13.15 13.72 -7.37
C ASN A 329 -11.83 13.88 -6.59
N ARG A 330 -11.45 15.11 -6.22
CA ARG A 330 -10.25 15.38 -5.42
C ARG A 330 -10.44 14.85 -4.01
N ASP A 331 -11.60 15.11 -3.40
CA ASP A 331 -11.98 14.56 -2.10
C ASP A 331 -11.98 13.01 -2.14
N ALA A 332 -12.48 12.41 -3.21
CA ALA A 332 -12.51 10.96 -3.36
C ALA A 332 -11.09 10.34 -3.36
N ILE A 333 -10.13 10.94 -4.07
CA ILE A 333 -8.73 10.48 -4.07
C ILE A 333 -8.06 10.74 -2.70
N MET A 334 -8.27 11.91 -2.11
CA MET A 334 -7.78 12.21 -0.76
C MET A 334 -8.38 11.26 0.28
N GLY A 335 -9.68 10.99 0.17
CA GLY A 335 -10.39 10.05 1.03
C GLY A 335 -9.88 8.62 0.90
N THR A 336 -9.53 8.19 -0.32
CA THR A 336 -8.90 6.87 -0.52
C THR A 336 -7.58 6.78 0.26
N ALA A 337 -6.71 7.77 0.15
CA ALA A 337 -5.44 7.81 0.90
C ALA A 337 -5.69 7.85 2.43
N ALA A 338 -6.64 8.67 2.89
CA ALA A 338 -6.99 8.79 4.30
C ALA A 338 -7.62 7.49 4.85
N ALA A 339 -8.44 6.79 4.06
CA ALA A 339 -9.04 5.51 4.45
C ALA A 339 -7.97 4.41 4.58
N TYR A 340 -7.00 4.35 3.67
CA TYR A 340 -5.83 3.48 3.84
C TYR A 340 -5.04 3.83 5.10
N GLN A 341 -4.84 5.11 5.40
CA GLN A 341 -4.14 5.53 6.62
C GLN A 341 -4.89 5.07 7.87
N VAL A 342 -6.22 5.26 7.93
CA VAL A 342 -7.06 4.76 9.03
C VAL A 342 -6.94 3.25 9.15
N ALA A 343 -7.10 2.52 8.02
CA ALA A 343 -6.99 1.07 8.03
C ALA A 343 -5.64 0.61 8.59
N PHE A 344 -4.52 1.18 8.14
CA PHE A 344 -3.20 0.68 8.54
C PHE A 344 -2.75 1.14 9.92
N VAL A 345 -3.26 2.25 10.44
CA VAL A 345 -3.02 2.64 11.84
C VAL A 345 -3.75 1.70 12.81
N PHE A 346 -4.99 1.34 12.49
CA PHE A 346 -5.82 0.56 13.40
C PHE A 346 -5.83 -0.94 13.10
N ASN A 347 -5.16 -1.40 12.04
CA ASN A 347 -5.03 -2.83 11.75
C ASN A 347 -4.21 -3.56 12.82
N ALA A 348 -4.46 -4.83 13.00
CA ALA A 348 -3.70 -5.68 13.93
C ALA A 348 -2.23 -5.82 13.54
N VAL A 349 -1.93 -5.77 12.24
CA VAL A 349 -0.57 -5.89 11.68
C VAL A 349 -0.40 -4.85 10.58
N THR A 350 0.68 -4.08 10.65
CA THR A 350 1.04 -3.10 9.61
C THR A 350 2.54 -3.17 9.35
N LEU A 351 2.90 -3.28 8.09
CA LEU A 351 4.27 -3.43 7.61
C LEU A 351 4.62 -2.26 6.67
N PRO A 352 5.91 -1.92 6.49
CA PRO A 352 6.33 -0.75 5.70
C PRO A 352 5.72 -0.66 4.31
N TRP A 353 5.63 -1.78 3.60
CA TRP A 353 5.11 -1.81 2.23
C TRP A 353 3.61 -1.56 2.12
N TYR A 354 2.83 -1.72 3.20
CA TYR A 354 1.40 -1.34 3.22
C TYR A 354 1.23 0.16 2.95
N TYR A 355 2.13 0.98 3.45
CA TYR A 355 2.13 2.43 3.22
C TYR A 355 2.27 2.83 1.76
N ALA A 356 2.62 1.90 0.85
CA ALA A 356 2.62 2.16 -0.59
C ALA A 356 1.26 2.64 -1.09
N SER A 357 0.14 2.09 -0.58
CA SER A 357 -1.21 2.51 -0.92
C SER A 357 -1.51 3.97 -0.53
N ILE A 358 -0.82 4.50 0.49
CA ILE A 358 -0.98 5.86 0.97
C ILE A 358 -0.05 6.80 0.21
N PHE A 359 1.26 6.50 0.23
CA PHE A 359 2.27 7.40 -0.32
C PHE A 359 2.05 7.69 -1.79
N THR A 360 1.67 6.69 -2.59
CA THR A 360 1.41 6.87 -4.02
C THR A 360 0.36 7.95 -4.30
N LEU A 361 -0.62 8.14 -3.43
CA LEU A 361 -1.68 9.13 -3.61
C LEU A 361 -1.36 10.50 -3.00
N MET A 362 -0.41 10.59 -2.04
CA MET A 362 -0.20 11.79 -1.23
C MET A 362 0.14 13.07 -2.01
N GLY A 363 0.78 12.96 -3.16
CA GLY A 363 1.11 14.11 -4.02
C GLY A 363 0.02 14.50 -5.02
N THR A 364 -1.06 13.71 -5.15
CA THR A 364 -1.99 13.82 -6.28
C THR A 364 -3.13 14.81 -6.09
N PHE A 365 -3.46 15.20 -4.86
CA PHE A 365 -4.64 16.01 -4.52
C PHE A 365 -4.31 17.43 -3.99
N ARG A 366 -3.15 18.00 -4.35
CA ARG A 366 -2.65 19.30 -3.87
C ARG A 366 -2.55 19.37 -2.33
N PRO A 367 -1.77 18.49 -1.69
CA PRO A 367 -1.63 18.51 -0.24
C PRO A 367 -1.03 19.84 0.23
N PRO A 368 -1.40 20.34 1.42
CA PRO A 368 -0.76 21.49 2.03
C PRO A 368 0.70 21.18 2.36
N LEU A 369 1.55 22.22 2.43
CA LEU A 369 2.99 22.05 2.63
C LEU A 369 3.35 21.26 3.88
N TRP A 370 2.59 21.43 4.99
CA TRP A 370 2.84 20.66 6.20
C TRP A 370 2.67 19.17 6.00
N LEU A 371 1.69 18.76 5.17
CA LEU A 371 1.43 17.36 4.87
C LEU A 371 2.53 16.79 3.95
N ILE A 372 3.03 17.57 2.99
CA ILE A 372 4.20 17.17 2.17
C ILE A 372 5.42 16.95 3.07
N LYS A 373 5.69 17.88 4.00
CA LYS A 373 6.79 17.77 4.97
C LYS A 373 6.65 16.54 5.86
N PHE A 374 5.47 16.34 6.43
CA PHE A 374 5.17 15.17 7.27
C PHE A 374 5.36 13.86 6.50
N THR A 375 4.76 13.75 5.30
CA THR A 375 4.91 12.57 4.43
C THR A 375 6.37 12.32 4.08
N THR A 376 7.16 13.37 3.82
CA THR A 376 8.60 13.25 3.56
C THR A 376 9.34 12.64 4.75
N GLY A 377 9.07 13.10 5.96
CA GLY A 377 9.69 12.55 7.17
C GLY A 377 9.31 11.11 7.44
N VAL A 378 8.02 10.80 7.32
CA VAL A 378 7.49 9.44 7.51
C VAL A 378 8.03 8.49 6.45
N ALA A 379 8.15 8.92 5.18
CA ALA A 379 8.73 8.10 4.11
C ALA A 379 10.21 7.78 4.33
N LEU A 380 10.99 8.73 4.87
CA LEU A 380 12.38 8.48 5.27
C LEU A 380 12.46 7.49 6.43
N PHE A 381 11.66 7.69 7.47
CA PHE A 381 11.65 6.85 8.66
C PHE A 381 11.22 5.41 8.32
N ILE A 382 10.06 5.23 7.68
CA ILE A 382 9.52 3.90 7.35
C ILE A 382 10.36 3.21 6.28
N GLY A 383 10.83 3.93 5.26
CA GLY A 383 11.53 3.36 4.12
C GLY A 383 12.80 2.60 4.46
N VAL A 384 13.46 2.95 5.58
CA VAL A 384 14.68 2.30 6.04
C VAL A 384 14.51 1.62 7.41
N SER A 385 13.27 1.40 7.86
CA SER A 385 12.98 0.79 9.16
C SER A 385 13.25 -0.71 9.23
N PHE A 386 13.42 -1.37 8.09
CA PHE A 386 13.80 -2.77 7.99
C PHE A 386 15.25 -2.91 7.53
N SER A 387 15.97 -3.84 8.15
CA SER A 387 17.33 -4.21 7.79
C SER A 387 17.35 -5.21 6.63
N GLY A 388 18.55 -5.47 6.09
CA GLY A 388 18.70 -6.37 4.94
C GLY A 388 18.27 -7.82 5.19
N ASP A 389 18.25 -8.24 6.45
CA ASP A 389 17.80 -9.56 6.90
C ASP A 389 16.27 -9.69 7.08
N GLY A 390 15.52 -8.59 6.87
CA GLY A 390 14.07 -8.55 7.01
C GLY A 390 13.57 -8.21 8.43
N ASN A 391 14.48 -7.97 9.38
CA ASN A 391 14.12 -7.53 10.73
C ASN A 391 13.91 -6.01 10.81
N HIS A 392 13.04 -5.56 11.70
CA HIS A 392 12.80 -4.14 11.89
C HIS A 392 13.67 -3.55 13.01
N GLN A 393 14.00 -2.25 12.88
CA GLN A 393 14.81 -1.48 13.82
C GLN A 393 13.96 -0.67 14.83
N LEU A 394 12.64 -0.87 14.84
CA LEU A 394 11.71 0.01 15.57
C LEU A 394 11.81 -0.11 17.10
N TYR A 395 12.40 -1.18 17.62
CA TYR A 395 12.72 -1.32 19.05
C TYR A 395 14.15 -0.85 19.42
N ASN A 396 14.94 -0.45 18.43
CA ASN A 396 16.24 0.16 18.65
C ASN A 396 16.09 1.68 18.85
N TRP A 397 16.04 2.14 20.09
CA TRP A 397 15.82 3.55 20.42
C TRP A 397 16.86 4.50 19.82
N PHE A 398 18.13 4.08 19.76
CA PHE A 398 19.17 4.89 19.10
C PHE A 398 18.88 5.08 17.61
N TRP A 399 18.45 4.02 16.94
CA TRP A 399 18.03 4.09 15.55
C TRP A 399 16.78 4.99 15.40
N VAL A 400 15.75 4.80 16.23
CA VAL A 400 14.50 5.58 16.18
C VAL A 400 14.79 7.07 16.34
N ILE A 401 15.53 7.45 17.41
CA ILE A 401 15.88 8.85 17.67
C ILE A 401 16.74 9.39 16.52
N GLY A 402 17.76 8.65 16.10
CA GLY A 402 18.63 9.04 15.00
C GLY A 402 17.87 9.30 13.71
N MET A 403 16.91 8.43 13.35
CA MET A 403 16.11 8.59 12.16
C MET A 403 15.10 9.74 12.25
N ILE A 404 14.52 10.01 13.43
CA ILE A 404 13.70 11.21 13.65
C ILE A 404 14.52 12.47 13.42
N VAL A 405 15.73 12.53 13.96
CA VAL A 405 16.67 13.66 13.80
C VAL A 405 17.05 13.84 12.32
N VAL A 406 17.44 12.76 11.65
CA VAL A 406 17.77 12.78 10.21
C VAL A 406 16.57 13.25 9.37
N ALA A 407 15.38 12.72 9.63
CA ALA A 407 14.17 13.12 8.92
C ALA A 407 13.85 14.61 9.15
N TRP A 408 13.99 15.09 10.40
CA TRP A 408 13.80 16.50 10.73
C TRP A 408 14.75 17.43 9.98
N PHE A 409 16.06 17.14 10.00
CA PHE A 409 17.05 17.93 9.26
C PHE A 409 16.82 17.86 7.74
N ALA A 410 16.49 16.69 7.19
CA ALA A 410 16.17 16.54 5.77
C ALA A 410 14.98 17.43 5.38
N ILE A 411 13.90 17.43 6.18
CA ILE A 411 12.73 18.28 5.96
C ILE A 411 13.12 19.76 5.98
N GLN A 412 13.87 20.21 7.01
CA GLN A 412 14.30 21.60 7.08
C GLN A 412 15.12 21.99 5.86
N TRP A 413 16.05 21.14 5.46
CA TRP A 413 16.93 21.40 4.32
C TRP A 413 16.17 21.42 2.98
N ILE A 414 15.29 20.45 2.73
CA ILE A 414 14.51 20.39 1.48
C ILE A 414 13.61 21.62 1.34
N PHE A 415 12.88 21.97 2.38
CA PHE A 415 11.78 22.96 2.30
C PHE A 415 12.17 24.35 2.79
N GLU A 416 13.45 24.65 2.96
CA GLU A 416 13.94 25.98 3.35
C GLU A 416 13.45 27.06 2.38
N GLY A 417 12.78 28.09 2.93
CA GLY A 417 12.27 29.23 2.16
C GLY A 417 11.11 28.90 1.21
N VAL A 418 10.44 27.75 1.33
CA VAL A 418 9.18 27.47 0.63
C VAL A 418 8.05 28.18 1.38
N PRO A 419 7.18 28.99 0.70
CA PRO A 419 6.09 29.71 1.34
C PRO A 419 5.09 28.77 2.02
N LYS A 420 4.60 29.14 3.23
CA LYS A 420 3.62 28.34 3.98
C LYS A 420 2.23 28.31 3.31
N LYS A 421 1.86 29.37 2.61
CA LYS A 421 0.61 29.44 1.82
C LYS A 421 0.98 29.47 0.35
N ARG A 422 0.44 28.55 -0.45
CA ARG A 422 0.33 28.73 -1.90
C ARG A 422 -0.75 29.79 -2.12
N GLN A 423 -0.44 30.86 -2.85
CA GLN A 423 -1.47 31.80 -3.31
C GLN A 423 -2.47 31.01 -4.17
N PRO A 424 -3.79 31.16 -3.95
CA PRO A 424 -4.76 30.63 -4.90
C PRO A 424 -4.61 31.42 -6.21
N GLU A 425 -4.34 30.71 -7.30
CA GLU A 425 -4.56 31.22 -8.66
C GLU A 425 -6.04 31.21 -8.99
#